data_4331d9e49bb8dabd14c03fdd6acea298
#
_entry.id   4331d9e49bb8dabd14c03fdd6acea298
#
_cell.length_a   1.000
_cell.length_b   1.000
_cell.length_c   1.000
_cell.angle_alpha   90.00
_cell.angle_beta   90.00
_cell.angle_gamma   90.00
#
_symmetry.space_group_name_H-M   'P 1'
#
loop_
_entity.id
_entity.type
_entity.pdbx_description
1 polymer ?
#
loop_
_entity_poly.entity_id
_entity_poly.type
_entity_poly.pdbx_seq_one_letter_code
_entity_poly.pdbx_strand_id
1 'polypeptide(L)'
;MIGNDHPLRPPRSGRLLLGFGALLLLLGGLAIGVWRHYALHLEVTATAEEHRDFVPSVRVAAVRASSGTMSVTLPATTSPFEAADIFARASGYIERRNVDIGSRVRAGDLLAVITAPELDHQIVQAEASLAQAKATHRQTKAKRELGQVTWARDATLVNQGWVTQQQGDTDRLNYAAQQQAVRAETAAIASQEAQLAVLRQQKAYQQVVAPFDGVVTRRNIDVGSLVQADATSGTFMFTLTQNDVLRIRLYVPQDAAIGVKPGVDAVVRVPEIPDRVFAGKVARLPTRWIRPHGRC
;
A
#
# COMPACT_ATOMS: atom_id res chain seq x y z
N MET A 1 56.92 32.81 -130.67
CA MET A 1 58.13 31.96 -130.51
C MET A 1 57.85 31.03 -129.31
N ILE A 2 57.60 29.85 -129.61
CA ILE A 2 58.21 28.57 -129.16
C ILE A 2 58.24 28.37 -127.65
N GLY A 3 57.64 27.33 -127.26
CA GLY A 3 58.03 26.33 -126.32
C GLY A 3 56.94 25.49 -125.65
N ASN A 4 56.80 24.27 -126.20
CA ASN A 4 56.17 23.13 -125.65
C ASN A 4 56.70 22.75 -124.22
N ASP A 5 55.94 22.25 -123.41
CA ASP A 5 56.29 21.02 -122.70
C ASP A 5 55.05 20.36 -122.00
N HIS A 6 54.88 19.07 -122.23
CA HIS A 6 53.89 18.17 -121.82
C HIS A 6 54.09 17.74 -120.35
N PRO A 7 53.04 17.55 -119.53
CA PRO A 7 53.20 16.85 -118.28
C PRO A 7 52.99 15.33 -118.39
N LEU A 8 53.85 14.60 -117.77
CA LEU A 8 53.86 13.15 -117.62
C LEU A 8 52.82 12.74 -116.56
N ARG A 9 51.96 11.76 -116.94
CA ARG A 9 51.01 11.10 -115.99
C ARG A 9 51.75 10.11 -115.08
N PRO A 10 51.50 10.11 -113.72
CA PRO A 10 52.02 9.06 -112.84
C PRO A 10 51.22 7.76 -112.96
N PRO A 11 51.86 6.60 -112.65
CA PRO A 11 51.28 5.25 -112.90
C PRO A 11 50.20 4.91 -111.87
N ARG A 12 49.17 4.21 -112.32
CA ARG A 12 47.95 3.73 -111.57
C ARG A 12 48.15 2.65 -110.47
N SER A 13 49.39 2.25 -110.18
CA SER A 13 49.74 1.16 -109.29
C SER A 13 49.73 1.56 -107.78
N GLY A 14 49.85 2.84 -107.42
CA GLY A 14 49.91 3.31 -106.01
C GLY A 14 48.54 3.30 -105.31
N ARG A 15 47.42 3.42 -106.02
CA ARG A 15 46.10 3.47 -105.42
C ARG A 15 45.56 2.10 -104.98
N LEU A 16 45.98 1.01 -105.59
CA LEU A 16 45.61 -0.35 -105.17
C LEU A 16 46.34 -0.78 -103.91
N LEU A 17 47.58 -0.39 -103.72
CA LEU A 17 48.40 -0.67 -102.53
C LEU A 17 47.87 0.09 -101.29
N LEU A 18 47.43 1.36 -101.42
CA LEU A 18 46.81 2.12 -100.34
C LEU A 18 45.45 1.58 -99.98
N GLY A 19 44.66 1.09 -100.94
CA GLY A 19 43.33 0.43 -100.64
C GLY A 19 43.53 -0.86 -99.89
N PHE A 20 44.51 -1.66 -100.26
CA PHE A 20 44.81 -2.92 -99.57
C PHE A 20 45.33 -2.70 -98.13
N GLY A 21 46.15 -1.67 -97.92
CA GLY A 21 46.61 -1.27 -96.58
C GLY A 21 45.50 -0.77 -95.70
N ALA A 22 44.60 0.02 -96.25
CA ALA A 22 43.42 0.49 -95.51
C ALA A 22 42.43 -0.65 -95.12
N LEU A 23 42.27 -1.62 -96.07
CA LEU A 23 41.44 -2.81 -95.78
C LEU A 23 42.02 -3.70 -94.67
N LEU A 24 43.40 -3.88 -94.73
CA LEU A 24 44.08 -4.64 -93.69
C LEU A 24 44.01 -3.96 -92.30
N LEU A 25 44.09 -2.61 -92.23
CA LEU A 25 43.91 -1.89 -91.02
C LEU A 25 42.47 -1.97 -90.45
N LEU A 26 41.50 -1.92 -91.37
CA LEU A 26 40.13 -2.11 -91.00
C LEU A 26 39.87 -3.53 -90.48
N LEU A 27 40.37 -4.53 -91.19
CA LEU A 27 40.23 -5.93 -90.74
C LEU A 27 40.99 -6.19 -89.43
N GLY A 28 42.18 -5.62 -89.28
CA GLY A 28 42.95 -5.68 -88.04
C GLY A 28 42.24 -4.99 -86.87
N GLY A 29 41.67 -3.82 -87.12
CA GLY A 29 40.85 -3.11 -86.14
C GLY A 29 39.58 -3.86 -85.71
N LEU A 30 38.92 -4.49 -86.74
CA LEU A 30 37.75 -5.30 -86.48
C LEU A 30 38.08 -6.57 -85.69
N ALA A 31 39.21 -7.23 -86.07
CA ALA A 31 39.68 -8.42 -85.33
C ALA A 31 40.07 -8.10 -83.90
N ILE A 32 40.75 -6.96 -83.66
CA ILE A 32 41.07 -6.50 -82.28
C ILE A 32 39.81 -6.11 -81.51
N GLY A 33 38.85 -5.47 -82.22
CA GLY A 33 37.55 -5.12 -81.59
C GLY A 33 36.74 -6.34 -81.20
N VAL A 34 36.66 -7.34 -82.09
CA VAL A 34 36.01 -8.60 -81.82
C VAL A 34 36.71 -9.36 -80.69
N TRP A 35 38.01 -9.43 -80.71
CA TRP A 35 38.78 -10.11 -79.68
C TRP A 35 38.66 -9.41 -78.34
N ARG A 36 38.69 -8.10 -78.31
CA ARG A 36 38.49 -7.31 -77.11
C ARG A 36 37.07 -7.42 -76.61
N HIS A 37 36.07 -7.45 -77.48
CA HIS A 37 34.68 -7.68 -77.12
C HIS A 37 34.44 -9.09 -76.51
N TYR A 38 35.12 -10.11 -77.14
CA TYR A 38 35.04 -11.48 -76.64
C TYR A 38 35.77 -11.64 -75.28
N ALA A 39 36.90 -10.98 -75.08
CA ALA A 39 37.61 -10.99 -73.80
C ALA A 39 36.82 -10.29 -72.71
N LEU A 40 36.20 -9.15 -73.00
CA LEU A 40 35.33 -8.47 -72.07
C LEU A 40 34.03 -9.28 -71.67
N HIS A 41 33.49 -10.02 -72.67
CA HIS A 41 32.35 -10.92 -72.39
C HIS A 41 32.74 -12.07 -71.47
N LEU A 42 33.94 -12.62 -71.63
CA LEU A 42 34.40 -13.70 -70.72
C LEU A 42 34.65 -13.21 -69.30
N GLU A 43 35.18 -11.99 -69.11
CA GLU A 43 35.38 -11.40 -67.81
C GLU A 43 34.04 -11.06 -67.14
N VAL A 44 33.05 -10.55 -67.87
CA VAL A 44 31.73 -10.23 -67.35
C VAL A 44 30.99 -11.49 -66.98
N THR A 45 31.06 -12.57 -67.73
CA THR A 45 30.45 -13.84 -67.44
C THR A 45 31.07 -14.53 -66.21
N ALA A 46 32.42 -14.48 -66.11
CA ALA A 46 33.14 -15.03 -64.94
C ALA A 46 32.82 -14.29 -63.68
N THR A 47 32.78 -12.95 -63.72
CA THR A 47 32.38 -12.16 -62.52
C THR A 47 30.86 -12.29 -62.18
N ALA A 48 30.02 -12.52 -63.18
CA ALA A 48 28.59 -12.78 -62.95
C ALA A 48 28.34 -14.14 -62.34
N GLU A 49 29.07 -15.17 -62.69
CA GLU A 49 28.97 -16.49 -62.02
C GLU A 49 29.55 -16.45 -60.61
N GLU A 50 30.65 -15.76 -60.35
CA GLU A 50 31.26 -15.58 -59.07
C GLU A 50 30.32 -14.84 -58.10
N HIS A 51 29.50 -13.86 -58.57
CA HIS A 51 28.52 -13.16 -57.81
C HIS A 51 27.23 -13.97 -57.66
N ARG A 52 26.92 -14.89 -58.57
CA ARG A 52 25.73 -15.73 -58.49
C ARG A 52 25.87 -16.83 -57.44
N ASP A 53 27.08 -17.29 -57.21
CA ASP A 53 27.39 -18.31 -56.18
C ASP A 53 27.91 -17.70 -54.90
N PHE A 54 27.84 -16.36 -54.76
CA PHE A 54 28.22 -15.69 -53.52
C PHE A 54 27.23 -16.02 -52.42
N VAL A 55 27.53 -17.01 -51.63
CA VAL A 55 26.81 -17.31 -50.38
C VAL A 55 27.41 -16.45 -49.26
N PRO A 56 26.70 -15.42 -48.81
CA PRO A 56 27.23 -14.60 -47.73
C PRO A 56 27.43 -15.46 -46.49
N SER A 57 28.63 -15.50 -45.99
CA SER A 57 28.92 -16.14 -44.71
C SER A 57 28.38 -15.31 -43.59
N VAL A 58 27.35 -15.78 -42.93
CA VAL A 58 26.79 -15.15 -41.72
C VAL A 58 27.37 -15.82 -40.49
N ARG A 59 27.85 -15.02 -39.56
CA ARG A 59 28.22 -15.51 -38.24
C ARG A 59 26.96 -15.73 -37.45
N VAL A 60 26.64 -16.95 -37.14
CA VAL A 60 25.55 -17.32 -36.24
C VAL A 60 26.10 -17.67 -34.87
N ALA A 61 25.49 -17.15 -33.84
CA ALA A 61 25.73 -17.59 -32.46
C ALA A 61 24.48 -18.32 -31.94
N ALA A 62 24.70 -19.48 -31.37
CA ALA A 62 23.60 -20.17 -30.71
C ALA A 62 23.15 -19.39 -29.47
N VAL A 63 21.94 -18.89 -29.50
CA VAL A 63 21.30 -18.26 -28.31
C VAL A 63 20.96 -19.36 -27.31
N ARG A 64 21.63 -19.34 -26.19
CA ARG A 64 21.24 -20.19 -25.04
C ARG A 64 20.30 -19.40 -24.16
N ALA A 65 19.16 -19.97 -23.81
CA ALA A 65 18.31 -19.40 -22.80
C ALA A 65 19.11 -19.29 -21.49
N SER A 66 19.27 -18.08 -20.99
CA SER A 66 19.85 -17.87 -19.67
C SER A 66 18.84 -18.30 -18.63
N SER A 67 19.19 -19.28 -17.81
CA SER A 67 18.43 -19.63 -16.61
C SER A 67 18.71 -18.65 -15.46
N GLY A 68 19.45 -17.58 -15.72
CA GLY A 68 19.85 -16.61 -14.72
C GLY A 68 18.70 -15.73 -14.26
N THR A 69 18.60 -15.54 -12.97
CA THR A 69 17.79 -14.48 -12.36
C THR A 69 18.36 -13.13 -12.78
N MET A 70 17.52 -12.28 -13.32
CA MET A 70 17.88 -10.89 -13.59
C MET A 70 17.81 -10.10 -12.28
N SER A 71 18.94 -9.61 -11.79
CA SER A 71 18.96 -8.73 -10.64
C SER A 71 18.80 -7.29 -11.07
N VAL A 72 17.82 -6.60 -10.51
CA VAL A 72 17.58 -5.17 -10.77
C VAL A 72 17.80 -4.41 -9.45
N THR A 73 18.66 -3.40 -9.47
CA THR A 73 18.89 -2.52 -8.32
C THR A 73 18.00 -1.30 -8.44
N LEU A 74 17.16 -1.09 -7.42
CA LEU A 74 16.17 -0.01 -7.39
C LEU A 74 16.34 0.83 -6.12
N PRO A 75 16.15 2.15 -6.20
CA PRO A 75 16.09 2.98 -5.00
C PRO A 75 14.85 2.63 -4.19
N ALA A 76 15.01 2.61 -2.88
CA ALA A 76 13.96 2.27 -1.95
C ALA A 76 13.90 3.23 -0.77
N THR A 77 12.74 3.39 -0.18
CA THR A 77 12.52 4.16 1.03
C THR A 77 12.16 3.23 2.18
N THR A 78 12.86 3.37 3.28
CA THR A 78 12.61 2.62 4.51
C THR A 78 11.60 3.34 5.37
N SER A 79 10.63 2.61 5.91
CA SER A 79 9.66 3.09 6.88
C SER A 79 9.44 2.04 7.97
N PRO A 80 9.06 2.45 9.18
CA PRO A 80 8.71 1.49 10.24
C PRO A 80 7.54 0.61 9.81
N PHE A 81 7.47 -0.59 10.36
CA PHE A 81 6.34 -1.50 10.10
C PHE A 81 5.06 -0.94 10.71
N GLU A 82 5.13 -0.49 11.97
CA GLU A 82 4.06 0.20 12.66
C GLU A 82 4.56 1.54 13.19
N ALA A 83 3.75 2.56 13.04
CA ALA A 83 3.94 3.87 13.66
C ALA A 83 2.57 4.41 14.04
N ALA A 84 2.45 4.92 15.27
CA ALA A 84 1.22 5.50 15.78
C ALA A 84 1.50 6.81 16.49
N ASP A 85 0.73 7.81 16.16
CA ASP A 85 0.63 9.03 16.93
C ASP A 85 -0.41 8.85 18.04
N ILE A 86 0.03 9.00 19.28
CA ILE A 86 -0.78 8.82 20.49
C ILE A 86 -1.31 10.16 20.91
N PHE A 87 -2.63 10.27 20.96
CA PHE A 87 -3.36 11.47 21.35
C PHE A 87 -4.03 11.26 22.72
N ALA A 88 -4.24 12.37 23.44
CA ALA A 88 -4.96 12.37 24.70
C ALA A 88 -6.42 11.93 24.46
N ARG A 89 -6.90 10.97 25.25
CA ARG A 89 -8.29 10.49 25.26
C ARG A 89 -9.05 10.94 26.51
N ALA A 90 -8.35 11.58 27.45
CA ALA A 90 -8.91 12.25 28.62
C ALA A 90 -8.37 13.69 28.66
N SER A 91 -9.20 14.63 29.14
CA SER A 91 -8.80 16.00 29.39
C SER A 91 -8.30 16.14 30.83
N GLY A 92 -7.24 16.92 31.04
CA GLY A 92 -6.65 17.14 32.35
C GLY A 92 -5.19 17.59 32.26
N TYR A 93 -4.47 17.49 33.35
CA TYR A 93 -3.04 17.83 33.41
C TYR A 93 -2.21 16.57 33.45
N ILE A 94 -1.02 16.62 32.82
CA ILE A 94 -0.05 15.53 32.92
C ILE A 94 0.55 15.55 34.34
N GLU A 95 0.18 14.55 35.12
CA GLU A 95 0.71 14.36 36.47
C GLU A 95 2.11 13.77 36.43
N ARG A 96 2.29 12.74 35.61
CA ARG A 96 3.54 12.01 35.52
C ARG A 96 3.78 11.50 34.11
N ARG A 97 5.02 11.56 33.69
CA ARG A 97 5.53 11.01 32.44
C ARG A 97 6.57 9.95 32.76
N ASN A 98 6.37 8.73 32.28
CA ASN A 98 7.24 7.58 32.57
C ASN A 98 8.27 7.31 31.48
N VAL A 99 8.10 7.90 30.28
CA VAL A 99 8.93 7.65 29.11
C VAL A 99 9.41 8.95 28.48
N ASP A 100 10.52 8.89 27.75
CA ASP A 100 11.04 10.01 26.97
C ASP A 100 11.42 9.55 25.56
N ILE A 101 11.82 10.50 24.71
CA ILE A 101 12.33 10.20 23.36
C ILE A 101 13.49 9.20 23.47
N GLY A 102 13.43 8.14 22.67
CA GLY A 102 14.40 7.04 22.70
C GLY A 102 14.04 5.90 23.67
N SER A 103 13.05 6.08 24.55
CA SER A 103 12.60 5.01 25.45
C SER A 103 11.98 3.85 24.68
N ARG A 104 12.42 2.62 25.02
CA ARG A 104 11.79 1.39 24.52
C ARG A 104 10.64 1.01 25.44
N VAL A 105 9.51 0.69 24.85
CA VAL A 105 8.28 0.33 25.55
C VAL A 105 7.67 -0.93 24.95
N ARG A 106 6.94 -1.66 25.77
CA ARG A 106 6.13 -2.82 25.36
C ARG A 106 4.65 -2.44 25.30
N ALA A 107 3.89 -3.21 24.56
CA ALA A 107 2.43 -3.08 24.55
C ALA A 107 1.85 -3.13 25.99
N GLY A 108 1.05 -2.12 26.35
CA GLY A 108 0.50 -1.96 27.69
C GLY A 108 1.35 -1.16 28.67
N ASP A 109 2.60 -0.82 28.34
CA ASP A 109 3.44 0.00 29.23
C ASP A 109 2.83 1.39 29.40
N LEU A 110 2.88 1.91 30.63
CA LEU A 110 2.33 3.20 31.00
C LEU A 110 3.30 4.33 30.56
N LEU A 111 2.85 5.13 29.60
CA LEU A 111 3.63 6.24 29.02
C LEU A 111 3.48 7.52 29.87
N ALA A 112 2.25 7.86 30.21
CA ALA A 112 1.92 9.04 31.02
C ALA A 112 0.62 8.84 31.80
N VAL A 113 0.47 9.63 32.85
CA VAL A 113 -0.76 9.72 33.67
C VAL A 113 -1.32 11.12 33.57
N ILE A 114 -2.60 11.19 33.22
CA ILE A 114 -3.39 12.41 33.19
C ILE A 114 -4.18 12.48 34.50
N THR A 115 -4.18 13.60 35.18
CA THR A 115 -5.03 13.83 36.35
C THR A 115 -6.19 14.75 35.99
N ALA A 116 -7.40 14.39 36.39
CA ALA A 116 -8.62 15.15 36.19
C ALA A 116 -9.52 14.99 37.42
N PRO A 117 -9.33 15.82 38.47
CA PRO A 117 -10.06 15.70 39.73
C PRO A 117 -11.59 15.81 39.58
N GLU A 118 -12.04 16.57 38.58
CA GLU A 118 -13.45 16.75 38.27
C GLU A 118 -14.15 15.42 37.93
N LEU A 119 -13.44 14.56 37.20
CA LEU A 119 -13.96 13.24 36.82
C LEU A 119 -14.07 12.32 38.03
N ASP A 120 -13.16 12.40 39.00
CA ASP A 120 -13.24 11.64 40.24
C ASP A 120 -14.47 12.03 41.06
N HIS A 121 -14.79 13.33 41.16
CA HIS A 121 -16.01 13.81 41.79
C HIS A 121 -17.26 13.34 41.06
N GLN A 122 -17.27 13.34 39.72
CA GLN A 122 -18.38 12.83 38.93
C GLN A 122 -18.62 11.33 39.17
N ILE A 123 -17.56 10.55 39.29
CA ILE A 123 -17.66 9.11 39.61
C ILE A 123 -18.29 8.91 40.99
N VAL A 124 -17.84 9.62 42.01
CA VAL A 124 -18.38 9.55 43.35
C VAL A 124 -19.88 9.93 43.36
N GLN A 125 -20.26 10.97 42.65
CA GLN A 125 -21.67 11.37 42.49
C GLN A 125 -22.51 10.28 41.81
N ALA A 126 -22.02 9.69 40.72
CA ALA A 126 -22.68 8.61 39.99
C ALA A 126 -22.84 7.35 40.89
N GLU A 127 -21.84 7.03 41.70
CA GLU A 127 -21.91 5.93 42.68
C GLU A 127 -22.98 6.17 43.76
N ALA A 128 -23.09 7.40 44.24
CA ALA A 128 -24.13 7.79 45.18
C ALA A 128 -25.52 7.68 44.55
N SER A 129 -25.70 8.13 43.30
CA SER A 129 -26.92 8.01 42.52
C SER A 129 -27.35 6.55 42.31
N LEU A 130 -26.39 5.68 41.97
CA LEU A 130 -26.61 4.24 41.85
C LEU A 130 -27.04 3.63 43.23
N ALA A 131 -26.39 4.02 44.31
CA ALA A 131 -26.73 3.55 45.64
C ALA A 131 -28.17 3.95 46.03
N GLN A 132 -28.59 5.17 45.70
CA GLN A 132 -29.96 5.64 45.88
C GLN A 132 -30.95 4.82 45.04
N ALA A 133 -30.71 4.60 43.74
CA ALA A 133 -31.58 3.78 42.90
C ALA A 133 -31.73 2.34 43.47
N LYS A 134 -30.62 1.75 43.93
CA LYS A 134 -30.66 0.43 44.61
C LYS A 134 -31.47 0.45 45.89
N ALA A 135 -31.47 1.54 46.66
CA ALA A 135 -32.29 1.68 47.86
C ALA A 135 -33.77 1.78 47.49
N THR A 136 -34.14 2.61 46.48
CA THR A 136 -35.53 2.72 45.99
C THR A 136 -36.05 1.38 45.46
N HIS A 137 -35.23 0.66 44.72
CA HIS A 137 -35.58 -0.69 44.24
C HIS A 137 -35.88 -1.64 45.41
N ARG A 138 -35.07 -1.65 46.48
CA ARG A 138 -35.34 -2.47 47.69
C ARG A 138 -36.67 -2.10 48.33
N GLN A 139 -36.97 -0.80 48.45
CA GLN A 139 -38.25 -0.33 48.99
C GLN A 139 -39.43 -0.80 48.11
N THR A 140 -39.34 -0.63 46.78
CA THR A 140 -40.39 -1.04 45.85
C THR A 140 -40.57 -2.56 45.85
N LYS A 141 -39.49 -3.32 45.99
CA LYS A 141 -39.54 -4.79 46.14
C LYS A 141 -40.28 -5.20 47.41
N ALA A 142 -40.04 -4.54 48.54
CA ALA A 142 -40.77 -4.81 49.79
C ALA A 142 -42.27 -4.50 49.67
N LYS A 143 -42.64 -3.38 48.97
CA LYS A 143 -44.03 -3.06 48.65
C LYS A 143 -44.69 -4.14 47.80
N ARG A 144 -43.98 -4.64 46.78
CA ARG A 144 -44.48 -5.75 45.94
C ARG A 144 -44.69 -7.03 46.75
N GLU A 145 -43.77 -7.37 47.66
CA GLU A 145 -43.90 -8.55 48.54
C GLU A 145 -45.13 -8.43 49.47
N LEU A 146 -45.37 -7.24 50.08
CA LEU A 146 -46.56 -6.97 50.81
C LEU A 146 -47.81 -7.14 49.96
N GLY A 147 -47.84 -6.55 48.73
CA GLY A 147 -48.98 -6.70 47.83
C GLY A 147 -49.24 -8.14 47.42
N GLN A 148 -48.21 -8.94 47.27
CA GLN A 148 -48.29 -10.38 46.94
C GLN A 148 -48.95 -11.15 48.05
N VAL A 149 -48.50 -10.93 49.29
CA VAL A 149 -49.09 -11.61 50.48
C VAL A 149 -50.52 -11.21 50.67
N THR A 150 -50.86 -9.91 50.53
CA THR A 150 -52.27 -9.41 50.67
C THR A 150 -53.15 -10.06 49.63
N TRP A 151 -52.76 -9.99 48.31
CA TRP A 151 -53.54 -10.61 47.27
C TRP A 151 -53.72 -12.12 47.43
N ALA A 152 -52.66 -12.86 47.80
CA ALA A 152 -52.77 -14.32 48.03
C ALA A 152 -53.75 -14.70 49.14
N ARG A 153 -53.72 -13.94 50.21
CA ARG A 153 -54.68 -14.13 51.35
C ARG A 153 -56.09 -13.81 50.89
N ASP A 154 -56.30 -12.64 50.28
CA ASP A 154 -57.62 -12.15 49.93
C ASP A 154 -58.28 -12.94 48.80
N ALA A 155 -57.50 -13.48 47.87
CA ALA A 155 -57.96 -14.42 46.84
C ALA A 155 -58.58 -15.69 47.45
N THR A 156 -58.08 -16.18 48.61
CA THR A 156 -58.61 -17.30 49.31
C THR A 156 -59.93 -16.91 50.02
N LEU A 157 -59.98 -15.71 50.63
CA LEU A 157 -61.14 -15.19 51.32
C LEU A 157 -62.33 -14.84 50.40
N VAL A 158 -62.05 -14.39 49.17
CA VAL A 158 -63.03 -14.17 48.09
C VAL A 158 -63.73 -15.49 47.74
N ASN A 159 -62.97 -16.56 47.57
CA ASN A 159 -63.52 -17.90 47.26
C ASN A 159 -64.38 -18.45 48.39
N GLN A 160 -64.18 -18.03 49.66
CA GLN A 160 -64.92 -18.37 50.82
C GLN A 160 -66.13 -17.43 51.08
N GLY A 161 -66.27 -16.35 50.28
CA GLY A 161 -67.34 -15.37 50.41
C GLY A 161 -67.14 -14.32 51.56
N TRP A 162 -65.94 -14.29 52.19
CA TRP A 162 -65.62 -13.34 53.27
C TRP A 162 -65.19 -11.97 52.81
N VAL A 163 -64.74 -11.87 51.56
CA VAL A 163 -64.26 -10.64 50.89
C VAL A 163 -65.01 -10.48 49.59
N THR A 164 -65.30 -9.23 49.17
CA THR A 164 -66.01 -8.94 47.92
C THR A 164 -65.11 -9.22 46.69
N GLN A 165 -65.70 -9.60 45.57
CA GLN A 165 -64.98 -9.78 44.28
C GLN A 165 -64.21 -8.51 43.87
N GLN A 166 -64.84 -7.33 44.07
CA GLN A 166 -64.22 -6.04 43.77
C GLN A 166 -62.92 -5.83 44.58
N GLN A 167 -62.86 -6.20 45.85
CA GLN A 167 -61.64 -6.09 46.66
C GLN A 167 -60.59 -7.03 46.19
N GLY A 168 -60.92 -8.29 45.90
CA GLY A 168 -59.97 -9.26 45.34
C GLY A 168 -59.35 -8.82 44.01
N ASP A 169 -60.16 -8.24 43.09
CA ASP A 169 -59.67 -7.67 41.82
C ASP A 169 -58.80 -6.45 42.07
N THR A 170 -59.09 -5.59 43.02
CA THR A 170 -58.26 -4.45 43.40
C THR A 170 -56.89 -4.90 43.90
N ASP A 171 -56.80 -5.90 44.75
CA ASP A 171 -55.58 -6.40 45.34
C ASP A 171 -54.70 -7.10 44.25
N ARG A 172 -55.34 -7.83 43.32
CA ARG A 172 -54.70 -8.42 42.18
C ARG A 172 -54.06 -7.36 41.30
N LEU A 173 -54.78 -6.30 40.92
CA LEU A 173 -54.29 -5.21 40.09
C LEU A 173 -53.19 -4.39 40.77
N ASN A 174 -53.35 -4.14 42.13
CA ASN A 174 -52.31 -3.49 42.91
C ASN A 174 -51.00 -4.30 42.92
N TYR A 175 -51.06 -5.61 43.11
CA TYR A 175 -49.89 -6.47 43.04
C TYR A 175 -49.26 -6.43 41.64
N ALA A 176 -50.06 -6.51 40.57
CA ALA A 176 -49.56 -6.39 39.18
C ALA A 176 -48.87 -5.04 38.91
N ALA A 177 -49.44 -3.94 39.45
CA ALA A 177 -48.84 -2.61 39.35
C ALA A 177 -47.47 -2.54 40.08
N GLN A 178 -47.38 -3.13 41.28
CA GLN A 178 -46.12 -3.19 42.04
C GLN A 178 -45.06 -4.05 41.32
N GLN A 179 -45.49 -5.11 40.65
CA GLN A 179 -44.55 -5.88 39.79
C GLN A 179 -43.93 -5.01 38.69
N GLN A 180 -44.75 -4.20 38.00
CA GLN A 180 -44.24 -3.30 36.95
C GLN A 180 -43.35 -2.20 37.55
N ALA A 181 -43.67 -1.69 38.74
CA ALA A 181 -42.83 -0.73 39.45
C ALA A 181 -41.44 -1.31 39.76
N VAL A 182 -41.34 -2.57 40.21
CA VAL A 182 -40.03 -3.22 40.43
C VAL A 182 -39.24 -3.35 39.12
N ARG A 183 -39.92 -3.66 38.02
CA ARG A 183 -39.26 -3.72 36.69
C ARG A 183 -38.74 -2.34 36.27
N ALA A 184 -39.51 -1.28 36.50
CA ALA A 184 -39.08 0.09 36.21
C ALA A 184 -37.84 0.48 37.03
N GLU A 185 -37.83 0.17 38.34
CA GLU A 185 -36.67 0.43 39.19
C GLU A 185 -35.43 -0.41 38.77
N THR A 186 -35.64 -1.64 38.29
CA THR A 186 -34.54 -2.46 37.75
C THR A 186 -33.92 -1.81 36.50
N ALA A 187 -34.76 -1.25 35.62
CA ALA A 187 -34.28 -0.51 34.46
C ALA A 187 -33.55 0.79 34.85
N ALA A 188 -34.02 1.48 35.88
CA ALA A 188 -33.37 2.67 36.45
C ALA A 188 -31.95 2.33 36.98
N ILE A 189 -31.80 1.22 37.71
CA ILE A 189 -30.48 0.73 38.16
C ILE A 189 -29.58 0.48 36.97
N ALA A 190 -30.02 -0.22 35.92
CA ALA A 190 -29.24 -0.52 34.76
C ALA A 190 -28.78 0.78 34.04
N SER A 191 -29.64 1.81 33.99
CA SER A 191 -29.29 3.13 33.46
C SER A 191 -28.16 3.80 34.27
N GLN A 192 -28.24 3.78 35.62
CA GLN A 192 -27.18 4.35 36.44
C GLN A 192 -25.87 3.56 36.37
N GLU A 193 -25.94 2.24 36.26
CA GLU A 193 -24.76 1.40 36.07
C GLU A 193 -24.08 1.69 34.73
N ALA A 194 -24.85 1.89 33.67
CA ALA A 194 -24.31 2.28 32.35
C ALA A 194 -23.64 3.66 32.43
N GLN A 195 -24.24 4.63 33.09
CA GLN A 195 -23.65 5.96 33.31
C GLN A 195 -22.31 5.88 34.05
N LEU A 196 -22.27 5.11 35.15
CA LEU A 196 -21.05 4.90 35.92
C LEU A 196 -19.96 4.18 35.10
N ALA A 197 -20.34 3.22 34.26
CA ALA A 197 -19.40 2.53 33.37
C ALA A 197 -18.75 3.48 32.39
N VAL A 198 -19.48 4.43 31.81
CA VAL A 198 -18.93 5.47 30.92
C VAL A 198 -17.89 6.32 31.66
N LEU A 199 -18.18 6.80 32.84
CA LEU A 199 -17.27 7.60 33.64
C LEU A 199 -16.00 6.82 34.03
N ARG A 200 -16.14 5.56 34.41
CA ARG A 200 -14.99 4.67 34.69
C ARG A 200 -14.14 4.41 33.46
N GLN A 201 -14.76 4.27 32.29
CA GLN A 201 -14.01 4.15 31.02
C GLN A 201 -13.22 5.43 30.71
N GLN A 202 -13.81 6.61 30.94
CA GLN A 202 -13.12 7.89 30.80
C GLN A 202 -11.93 7.98 31.79
N LYS A 203 -12.10 7.49 33.03
CA LYS A 203 -11.01 7.41 34.02
C LYS A 203 -9.89 6.48 33.54
N ALA A 204 -10.21 5.34 32.93
CA ALA A 204 -9.20 4.45 32.37
C ALA A 204 -8.34 5.12 31.28
N TYR A 205 -8.91 6.06 30.52
CA TYR A 205 -8.16 6.84 29.52
C TYR A 205 -7.19 7.86 30.09
N GLN A 206 -7.22 8.12 31.41
CA GLN A 206 -6.19 8.91 32.08
C GLN A 206 -4.83 8.19 32.11
N GLN A 207 -4.83 6.88 32.01
CA GLN A 207 -3.61 6.08 31.85
C GLN A 207 -3.33 5.91 30.36
N VAL A 208 -2.31 6.63 29.89
CA VAL A 208 -1.88 6.56 28.50
C VAL A 208 -0.90 5.41 28.36
N VAL A 209 -1.28 4.39 27.62
CA VAL A 209 -0.48 3.16 27.44
C VAL A 209 -0.01 2.97 25.99
N ALA A 210 1.08 2.25 25.82
CA ALA A 210 1.60 1.88 24.51
C ALA A 210 0.69 0.86 23.82
N PRO A 211 0.28 1.08 22.55
CA PRO A 211 -0.55 0.14 21.81
C PRO A 211 0.20 -1.08 21.29
N PHE A 212 1.52 -0.98 21.08
CA PHE A 212 2.41 -2.03 20.60
C PHE A 212 3.84 -1.82 21.09
N ASP A 213 4.70 -2.82 20.88
CA ASP A 213 6.12 -2.75 21.24
C ASP A 213 6.88 -1.80 20.30
N GLY A 214 7.67 -0.88 20.86
CA GLY A 214 8.36 0.08 20.01
C GLY A 214 9.25 1.06 20.78
N VAL A 215 9.64 2.12 20.10
CA VAL A 215 10.44 3.22 20.62
C VAL A 215 9.69 4.53 20.46
N VAL A 216 9.71 5.35 21.49
CA VAL A 216 9.17 6.71 21.46
C VAL A 216 10.08 7.59 20.60
N THR A 217 9.59 8.07 19.48
CA THR A 217 10.38 8.90 18.54
C THR A 217 10.08 10.39 18.64
N ARG A 218 8.88 10.74 19.11
CA ARG A 218 8.49 12.14 19.33
C ARG A 218 7.69 12.26 20.62
N ARG A 219 7.85 13.40 21.27
CA ARG A 219 7.13 13.79 22.47
C ARG A 219 6.72 15.25 22.35
N ASN A 220 5.48 15.55 22.71
CA ASN A 220 4.92 16.90 22.64
C ASN A 220 4.26 17.34 23.95
N ILE A 221 4.52 16.62 25.03
CA ILE A 221 3.97 16.92 26.36
C ILE A 221 5.06 16.92 27.41
N ASP A 222 4.85 17.72 28.46
CA ASP A 222 5.65 17.74 29.67
C ASP A 222 4.76 17.61 30.90
N VAL A 223 5.34 17.29 32.04
CA VAL A 223 4.62 17.25 33.33
C VAL A 223 4.04 18.64 33.62
N GLY A 224 2.78 18.71 34.00
CA GLY A 224 2.03 19.93 34.17
C GLY A 224 1.36 20.48 32.90
N SER A 225 1.63 19.92 31.71
CA SER A 225 0.92 20.31 30.48
C SER A 225 -0.57 19.99 30.56
N LEU A 226 -1.40 20.95 30.13
CA LEU A 226 -2.81 20.73 29.92
C LEU A 226 -3.02 19.95 28.62
N VAL A 227 -3.75 18.85 28.69
CA VAL A 227 -4.14 18.05 27.53
C VAL A 227 -5.66 18.00 27.42
N GLN A 228 -6.15 17.92 26.19
CA GLN A 228 -7.58 17.87 25.89
C GLN A 228 -7.90 16.66 25.03
N ALA A 229 -8.96 15.95 25.43
CA ALA A 229 -9.57 14.90 24.64
C ALA A 229 -10.60 15.56 23.72
N ASP A 230 -10.24 15.85 22.48
CA ASP A 230 -11.18 16.31 21.47
C ASP A 230 -11.44 15.18 20.48
N ALA A 231 -12.71 15.04 20.07
CA ALA A 231 -13.11 14.05 19.06
C ALA A 231 -12.45 14.28 17.70
N THR A 232 -12.03 15.51 17.39
CA THR A 232 -11.52 15.91 16.08
C THR A 232 -9.99 16.15 16.07
N SER A 233 -9.42 16.58 17.20
CA SER A 233 -8.00 16.95 17.30
C SER A 233 -7.48 16.94 18.73
N GLY A 234 -7.61 15.82 19.42
CA GLY A 234 -7.06 15.64 20.76
C GLY A 234 -5.56 16.06 20.81
N THR A 235 -5.09 16.47 22.00
CA THR A 235 -3.69 16.88 22.15
C THR A 235 -2.76 15.73 21.78
N PHE A 236 -1.89 15.97 20.80
CA PHE A 236 -0.83 15.02 20.44
C PHE A 236 0.16 14.88 21.60
N MET A 237 0.46 13.63 21.97
CA MET A 237 1.34 13.34 23.12
C MET A 237 2.67 12.71 22.70
N PHE A 238 2.60 11.58 22.00
CA PHE A 238 3.78 10.79 21.60
C PHE A 238 3.63 10.24 20.19
N THR A 239 4.77 10.01 19.52
CA THR A 239 4.84 9.08 18.39
C THR A 239 5.58 7.83 18.83
N LEU A 240 4.96 6.69 18.71
CA LEU A 240 5.54 5.38 18.95
C LEU A 240 5.82 4.70 17.61
N THR A 241 7.00 4.12 17.45
CA THR A 241 7.45 3.53 16.20
C THR A 241 8.06 2.16 16.49
N GLN A 242 7.59 1.14 15.80
CA GLN A 242 8.21 -0.17 15.80
C GLN A 242 9.42 -0.16 14.88
N ASN A 243 10.61 -0.53 15.39
CA ASN A 243 11.85 -0.50 14.64
C ASN A 243 12.50 -1.88 14.44
N ASP A 244 11.89 -2.96 14.97
CA ASP A 244 12.40 -4.33 14.83
C ASP A 244 12.20 -4.86 13.41
N VAL A 245 11.09 -4.51 12.80
CA VAL A 245 10.74 -4.85 11.43
C VAL A 245 10.56 -3.57 10.64
N LEU A 246 11.23 -3.48 9.49
CA LEU A 246 11.14 -2.32 8.61
C LEU A 246 10.37 -2.67 7.34
N ARG A 247 9.56 -1.74 6.89
CA ARG A 247 8.88 -1.80 5.61
C ARG A 247 9.68 -1.02 4.57
N ILE A 248 10.04 -1.69 3.50
CA ILE A 248 10.77 -1.08 2.40
C ILE A 248 9.80 -0.89 1.26
N ARG A 249 9.65 0.36 0.81
CA ARG A 249 8.87 0.74 -0.35
C ARG A 249 9.79 1.06 -1.50
N LEU A 250 9.51 0.47 -2.63
CA LEU A 250 10.26 0.71 -3.86
C LEU A 250 9.29 0.80 -5.04
N TYR A 251 9.69 1.53 -6.05
CA TYR A 251 8.96 1.64 -7.30
C TYR A 251 9.65 0.77 -8.34
N VAL A 252 8.93 -0.24 -8.83
CA VAL A 252 9.44 -1.15 -9.85
C VAL A 252 9.04 -0.60 -11.21
N PRO A 253 9.99 -0.35 -12.13
CA PRO A 253 9.70 0.01 -13.50
C PRO A 253 8.91 -1.08 -14.22
N GLN A 254 8.15 -0.71 -15.23
CA GLN A 254 7.21 -1.61 -15.91
C GLN A 254 7.90 -2.80 -16.59
N ASP A 255 9.10 -2.60 -17.13
CA ASP A 255 9.92 -3.61 -17.77
C ASP A 255 10.41 -4.70 -16.79
N ALA A 256 10.71 -4.33 -15.55
CA ALA A 256 11.11 -5.24 -14.49
C ALA A 256 9.92 -5.84 -13.72
N ALA A 257 8.72 -5.27 -13.83
CA ALA A 257 7.57 -5.64 -13.01
C ALA A 257 7.05 -7.06 -13.28
N ILE A 258 7.24 -7.60 -14.47
CA ILE A 258 6.74 -8.93 -14.88
C ILE A 258 7.35 -10.05 -14.01
N GLY A 259 8.61 -9.89 -13.58
CA GLY A 259 9.31 -10.87 -12.74
C GLY A 259 9.04 -10.75 -11.24
N VAL A 260 8.43 -9.65 -10.79
CA VAL A 260 8.23 -9.40 -9.36
C VAL A 260 6.91 -9.99 -8.90
N LYS A 261 6.97 -10.94 -7.98
CA LYS A 261 5.81 -11.60 -7.37
C LYS A 261 5.95 -11.59 -5.85
N PRO A 262 4.85 -11.69 -5.10
CA PRO A 262 4.93 -11.92 -3.65
C PRO A 262 5.76 -13.17 -3.36
N GLY A 263 6.64 -13.08 -2.37
CA GLY A 263 7.55 -14.17 -1.99
C GLY A 263 8.94 -14.13 -2.67
N VAL A 264 9.13 -13.29 -3.69
CA VAL A 264 10.45 -13.13 -4.32
C VAL A 264 11.45 -12.57 -3.31
N ASP A 265 12.63 -13.17 -3.25
CA ASP A 265 13.72 -12.72 -2.39
C ASP A 265 14.29 -11.39 -2.88
N ALA A 266 14.55 -10.51 -1.94
CA ALA A 266 15.15 -9.22 -2.19
C ALA A 266 16.36 -9.02 -1.26
N VAL A 267 17.35 -8.33 -1.78
CA VAL A 267 18.55 -7.98 -1.04
C VAL A 267 18.59 -6.48 -0.86
N VAL A 268 18.66 -6.04 0.38
CA VAL A 268 18.71 -4.61 0.72
C VAL A 268 20.12 -4.25 1.13
N ARG A 269 20.66 -3.20 0.51
CA ARG A 269 21.94 -2.60 0.85
C ARG A 269 21.72 -1.16 1.27
N VAL A 270 22.35 -0.79 2.36
CA VAL A 270 22.29 0.56 2.94
C VAL A 270 23.65 1.21 2.71
N PRO A 271 23.72 2.37 2.03
CA PRO A 271 25.01 3.01 1.70
C PRO A 271 25.86 3.31 2.93
N GLU A 272 25.24 3.61 4.06
CA GLU A 272 25.92 3.93 5.32
C GLU A 272 26.56 2.70 5.99
N ILE A 273 26.16 1.48 5.57
CA ILE A 273 26.69 0.22 6.12
C ILE A 273 26.97 -0.72 4.95
N PRO A 274 28.02 -0.47 4.15
CA PRO A 274 28.29 -1.18 2.88
C PRO A 274 28.58 -2.67 3.09
N ASP A 275 29.12 -3.04 4.24
CA ASP A 275 29.53 -4.42 4.56
C ASP A 275 28.36 -5.31 5.03
N ARG A 276 27.19 -4.74 5.21
CA ARG A 276 26.01 -5.48 5.65
C ARG A 276 24.95 -5.58 4.57
N VAL A 277 24.47 -6.79 4.39
CA VAL A 277 23.40 -7.12 3.46
C VAL A 277 22.21 -7.62 4.26
N PHE A 278 21.04 -7.04 4.01
CA PHE A 278 19.81 -7.44 4.69
C PHE A 278 18.95 -8.23 3.71
N ALA A 279 18.52 -9.40 4.14
CA ALA A 279 17.57 -10.22 3.39
C ALA A 279 16.14 -9.67 3.59
N GLY A 280 15.40 -9.60 2.50
CA GLY A 280 14.01 -9.21 2.50
C GLY A 280 13.19 -10.07 1.55
N LYS A 281 11.88 -9.97 1.65
CA LYS A 281 10.94 -10.63 0.72
C LYS A 281 9.88 -9.65 0.25
N VAL A 282 9.50 -9.78 -1.01
CA VAL A 282 8.37 -9.03 -1.56
C VAL A 282 7.10 -9.51 -0.88
N ALA A 283 6.53 -8.67 0.00
CA ALA A 283 5.33 -9.01 0.75
C ALA A 283 4.05 -8.69 -0.03
N ARG A 284 4.00 -7.54 -0.69
CA ARG A 284 2.79 -7.04 -1.36
C ARG A 284 3.14 -6.29 -2.64
N LEU A 285 2.26 -6.41 -3.62
CA LEU A 285 2.26 -5.61 -4.84
C LEU A 285 0.96 -4.81 -4.89
N PRO A 286 0.98 -3.56 -5.39
CA PRO A 286 -0.25 -2.82 -5.60
C PRO A 286 -1.08 -3.51 -6.67
N THR A 287 -2.35 -3.76 -6.39
CA THR A 287 -3.28 -4.43 -7.33
C THR A 287 -3.69 -3.50 -8.48
N ARG A 288 -3.33 -2.23 -8.42
CA ARG A 288 -3.72 -1.22 -9.41
C ARG A 288 -2.53 -0.86 -10.29
N TRP A 289 -2.55 -1.31 -11.53
CA TRP A 289 -1.69 -0.78 -12.57
C TRP A 289 -2.14 0.66 -12.87
N ILE A 290 -1.33 1.64 -12.53
CA ILE A 290 -1.53 3.01 -13.00
C ILE A 290 -1.10 2.98 -14.47
N ARG A 291 -2.08 2.93 -15.38
CA ARG A 291 -1.80 3.21 -16.80
C ARG A 291 -1.34 4.66 -16.87
N PRO A 292 -0.14 4.96 -17.35
CA PRO A 292 0.19 6.33 -17.69
C PRO A 292 -0.80 6.75 -18.79
N HIS A 293 -1.48 7.87 -18.58
CA HIS A 293 -2.31 8.47 -19.61
C HIS A 293 -1.40 8.84 -20.78
N GLY A 294 -1.24 7.93 -21.73
CA GLY A 294 -0.76 8.23 -23.05
C GLY A 294 -1.84 9.05 -23.75
N ARG A 295 -1.61 10.35 -23.90
CA ARG A 295 -2.29 11.13 -24.93
C ARG A 295 -1.75 10.65 -26.27
N CYS A 296 -2.61 10.09 -27.11
CA CYS A 296 -2.45 10.12 -28.55
C CYS A 296 -2.80 11.52 -29.06
#